data_d0b477a333775b03b90f0eaab6ae03d2
#
_entry.id   d0b477a333775b03b90f0eaab6ae03d2
#
_cell.length_a   1.000
_cell.length_b   1.000
_cell.length_c   1.000
_cell.angle_alpha   90.00
_cell.angle_beta   90.00
_cell.angle_gamma   90.00
#
_symmetry.space_group_name_H-M   'P 1'
#
loop_
_entity.id
_entity.type
_entity.pdbx_description
1 polymer ?
#
loop_
_entity_poly.entity_id
_entity_poly.type
_entity_poly.pdbx_seq_one_letter_code
_entity_poly.pdbx_strand_id
1 'polypeptide(L)'
;LDLAIIGIVNEDLQIIEIQVSHGINDTLAPIPFKQSIIGWTAFYRKPVIIKNSKEESKLTLLSKDSLSAITIPMILNGKTIGIMHIESKQAEQYCLDDLKIATVFANEAGKVISNIWLIDQLKSKTEQLYSLINLSRNLVAKLDRNSILINLAQETQALLKCHSCALFLISPDQNILDLHTMVNDTGILNDSSQIDLRDSAIGGVLRRKKQVEIHNILYTEENEFNSVILR
;
A
#
# COMPACT_ATOMS: atom_id res chain seq x y z
N LEU A 1 -16.25 29.16 -3.69
CA LEU A 1 -15.51 27.97 -3.29
C LEU A 1 -14.43 28.41 -2.31
N ASP A 2 -14.57 28.08 -1.04
CA ASP A 2 -13.62 28.49 -0.02
C ASP A 2 -12.68 27.35 0.38
N LEU A 3 -13.19 26.11 0.36
CA LEU A 3 -12.44 24.92 0.63
C LEU A 3 -12.93 23.77 -0.24
N ALA A 4 -12.01 22.96 -0.75
CA ALA A 4 -12.33 21.71 -1.44
C ALA A 4 -11.26 20.65 -1.14
N ILE A 5 -11.69 19.41 -1.01
CA ILE A 5 -10.79 18.27 -0.91
C ILE A 5 -11.26 17.12 -1.80
N ILE A 6 -10.29 16.36 -2.26
CA ILE A 6 -10.50 15.02 -2.82
C ILE A 6 -9.70 14.04 -1.97
N GLY A 7 -10.36 13.06 -1.43
CA GLY A 7 -9.76 12.00 -0.62
C GLY A 7 -10.05 10.63 -1.20
N ILE A 8 -9.11 9.72 -0.99
CA ILE A 8 -9.20 8.31 -1.37
C ILE A 8 -9.60 7.50 -0.14
N VAL A 9 -10.51 6.58 -0.33
CA VAL A 9 -11.01 5.71 0.73
C VAL A 9 -10.12 4.48 0.89
N ASN A 10 -9.62 4.28 2.09
CA ASN A 10 -8.97 3.05 2.52
C ASN A 10 -9.99 2.27 3.39
N GLU A 11 -10.66 1.28 2.79
CA GLU A 11 -11.70 0.49 3.48
C GLU A 11 -11.12 -0.35 4.63
N ASP A 12 -9.89 -0.87 4.48
CA ASP A 12 -9.25 -1.73 5.48
C ASP A 12 -8.94 -0.98 6.77
N LEU A 13 -8.44 0.24 6.64
CA LEU A 13 -8.13 1.12 7.78
C LEU A 13 -9.32 1.99 8.19
N GLN A 14 -10.40 2.01 7.43
CA GLN A 14 -11.58 2.85 7.64
C GLN A 14 -11.24 4.35 7.75
N ILE A 15 -10.35 4.81 6.89
CA ILE A 15 -9.90 6.20 6.80
C ILE A 15 -10.05 6.73 5.37
N ILE A 16 -10.02 8.05 5.26
CA ILE A 16 -9.96 8.78 3.99
C ILE A 16 -8.63 9.54 3.97
N GLU A 17 -7.79 9.20 3.02
CA GLU A 17 -6.49 9.85 2.78
C GLU A 17 -6.69 11.01 1.82
N ILE A 18 -6.35 12.22 2.25
CA ILE A 18 -6.53 13.42 1.43
C ILE A 18 -5.42 13.47 0.37
N GLN A 19 -5.81 13.50 -0.89
CA GLN A 19 -4.88 13.57 -2.02
C GLN A 19 -4.68 15.00 -2.53
N VAL A 20 -5.76 15.76 -2.55
CA VAL A 20 -5.73 17.15 -3.03
C VAL A 20 -6.58 18.00 -2.11
N SER A 21 -6.09 19.17 -1.75
CA SER A 21 -6.83 20.18 -0.99
C SER A 21 -6.67 21.55 -1.63
N HIS A 22 -7.71 22.36 -1.50
CA HIS A 22 -7.74 23.79 -1.84
C HIS A 22 -8.33 24.55 -0.67
N GLY A 23 -7.77 25.73 -0.36
CA GLY A 23 -8.27 26.57 0.74
C GLY A 23 -7.77 26.15 2.13
N ILE A 24 -6.87 25.17 2.24
CA ILE A 24 -6.19 24.76 3.46
C ILE A 24 -4.69 24.80 3.21
N ASN A 25 -3.96 25.45 4.12
CA ASN A 25 -2.49 25.57 4.02
C ASN A 25 -1.75 24.43 4.71
N ASP A 26 -2.42 23.65 5.55
CA ASP A 26 -1.82 22.55 6.31
C ASP A 26 -2.10 21.18 5.67
N THR A 27 -1.17 20.26 5.84
CA THR A 27 -1.37 18.87 5.46
C THR A 27 -2.44 18.25 6.37
N LEU A 28 -3.57 17.89 5.81
CA LEU A 28 -4.66 17.27 6.56
C LEU A 28 -4.29 15.82 6.93
N ALA A 29 -4.51 15.50 8.20
CA ALA A 29 -4.42 14.11 8.66
C ALA A 29 -5.53 13.25 8.02
N PRO A 30 -5.33 11.94 7.86
CA PRO A 30 -6.37 11.03 7.39
C PRO A 30 -7.65 11.14 8.22
N ILE A 31 -8.80 11.13 7.58
CA ILE A 31 -10.10 11.35 8.21
C ILE A 31 -10.77 10.00 8.50
N PRO A 32 -11.05 9.65 9.77
CA PRO A 32 -11.75 8.42 10.11
C PRO A 32 -13.24 8.44 9.68
N PHE A 33 -13.78 7.28 9.31
CA PHE A 33 -15.18 7.16 8.86
C PHE A 33 -16.22 7.62 9.89
N LYS A 34 -15.93 7.48 11.17
CA LYS A 34 -16.92 7.72 12.23
C LYS A 34 -16.93 9.16 12.80
N GLN A 35 -16.03 10.03 12.37
CA GLN A 35 -15.82 11.32 13.07
C GLN A 35 -16.27 12.57 12.31
N SER A 36 -16.70 12.44 11.04
CA SER A 36 -17.06 13.61 10.23
C SER A 36 -18.14 13.30 9.20
N ILE A 37 -18.71 14.34 8.61
CA ILE A 37 -19.62 14.21 7.47
C ILE A 37 -18.99 13.49 6.29
N ILE A 38 -17.68 13.71 6.10
CA ILE A 38 -16.87 13.11 5.04
C ILE A 38 -16.80 11.59 5.26
N GLY A 39 -16.48 11.17 6.48
CA GLY A 39 -16.44 9.76 6.86
C GLY A 39 -17.83 9.10 6.81
N TRP A 40 -18.87 9.81 7.25
CA TRP A 40 -20.25 9.33 7.14
C TRP A 40 -20.64 9.07 5.68
N THR A 41 -20.32 10.02 4.78
CA THR A 41 -20.59 9.90 3.35
C THR A 41 -19.87 8.71 2.73
N ALA A 42 -18.62 8.46 3.13
CA ALA A 42 -17.85 7.29 2.68
C ALA A 42 -18.52 5.98 3.09
N PHE A 43 -18.96 5.91 4.35
CA PHE A 43 -19.55 4.70 4.93
C PHE A 43 -20.93 4.38 4.36
N TYR A 44 -21.83 5.39 4.35
CA TYR A 44 -23.21 5.20 3.90
C TYR A 44 -23.41 5.31 2.40
N ARG A 45 -22.38 5.75 1.66
CA ARG A 45 -22.40 5.87 0.18
C ARG A 45 -23.49 6.80 -0.33
N LYS A 46 -23.84 7.81 0.47
CA LYS A 46 -24.88 8.78 0.12
C LYS A 46 -24.31 10.18 0.11
N PRO A 47 -24.57 10.97 -0.95
CA PRO A 47 -24.17 12.36 -0.97
C PRO A 47 -24.93 13.15 0.09
N VAL A 48 -24.29 14.15 0.64
CA VAL A 48 -24.88 15.02 1.69
C VAL A 48 -24.68 16.47 1.30
N ILE A 49 -25.69 17.27 1.57
CA ILE A 49 -25.68 18.72 1.47
C ILE A 49 -25.98 19.30 2.85
N ILE A 50 -25.11 20.18 3.33
CA ILE A 50 -25.30 20.99 4.52
C ILE A 50 -25.61 22.42 4.08
N LYS A 51 -26.78 22.92 4.39
CA LYS A 51 -27.20 24.27 4.04
C LYS A 51 -26.67 25.31 5.04
N ASN A 52 -26.72 24.97 6.34
CA ASN A 52 -26.24 25.83 7.40
C ASN A 52 -25.70 24.98 8.56
N SER A 53 -24.40 24.97 8.75
CA SER A 53 -23.72 24.19 9.79
C SER A 53 -24.08 24.62 11.22
N LYS A 54 -24.58 25.83 11.42
CA LYS A 54 -25.02 26.32 12.73
C LYS A 54 -26.32 25.69 13.17
N GLU A 55 -27.14 25.25 12.23
CA GLU A 55 -28.43 24.60 12.49
C GLU A 55 -28.32 23.09 12.61
N GLU A 56 -27.26 22.53 11.98
CA GLU A 56 -27.03 21.09 11.95
C GLU A 56 -25.87 20.69 12.90
N SER A 57 -26.09 20.82 14.20
CA SER A 57 -25.07 20.70 15.26
C SER A 57 -24.37 19.32 15.38
N LYS A 58 -24.79 18.31 14.63
CA LYS A 58 -24.24 16.94 14.72
C LYS A 58 -23.10 16.66 13.74
N LEU A 59 -22.86 17.55 12.77
CA LEU A 59 -21.91 17.29 11.68
C LEU A 59 -20.82 18.35 11.69
N THR A 60 -19.57 17.92 11.88
CA THR A 60 -18.43 18.83 11.92
C THR A 60 -17.89 19.00 10.50
N LEU A 61 -17.78 20.25 10.05
CA LEU A 61 -17.06 20.66 8.85
C LEU A 61 -15.56 20.72 9.11
N LEU A 62 -14.74 20.74 8.06
CA LEU A 62 -13.29 20.84 8.18
C LEU A 62 -12.85 22.22 8.65
N SER A 63 -13.46 23.27 8.09
CA SER A 63 -13.20 24.63 8.53
C SER A 63 -14.28 25.12 9.49
N LYS A 64 -13.86 25.75 10.59
CA LYS A 64 -14.78 26.37 11.56
C LYS A 64 -15.54 27.57 11.00
N ASP A 65 -15.02 28.18 9.95
CA ASP A 65 -15.62 29.34 9.29
C ASP A 65 -16.63 28.95 8.21
N SER A 66 -16.69 27.67 7.86
CA SER A 66 -17.60 27.18 6.83
C SER A 66 -19.02 27.04 7.35
N LEU A 67 -19.98 27.52 6.56
CA LEU A 67 -21.40 27.50 6.89
C LEU A 67 -22.20 26.52 6.05
N SER A 68 -21.76 26.21 4.84
CA SER A 68 -22.43 25.23 3.97
C SER A 68 -21.42 24.28 3.33
N ALA A 69 -21.86 23.06 2.98
CA ALA A 69 -21.01 22.05 2.37
C ALA A 69 -21.76 21.07 1.47
N ILE A 70 -21.05 20.51 0.51
CA ILE A 70 -21.48 19.32 -0.24
C ILE A 70 -20.40 18.24 -0.06
N THR A 71 -20.83 17.03 0.27
CA THR A 71 -19.96 15.85 0.35
C THR A 71 -20.52 14.75 -0.53
N ILE A 72 -19.70 14.23 -1.43
CA ILE A 72 -20.13 13.29 -2.46
C ILE A 72 -19.19 12.09 -2.48
N PRO A 73 -19.72 10.85 -2.42
CA PRO A 73 -18.94 9.64 -2.58
C PRO A 73 -18.65 9.40 -4.08
N MET A 74 -17.43 9.07 -4.42
CA MET A 74 -17.04 8.53 -5.72
C MET A 74 -17.27 7.02 -5.68
N ILE A 75 -18.33 6.56 -6.29
CA ILE A 75 -18.74 5.14 -6.24
C ILE A 75 -18.39 4.45 -7.55
N LEU A 76 -17.69 3.33 -7.45
CA LEU A 76 -17.40 2.45 -8.57
C LEU A 76 -17.69 1.00 -8.18
N ASN A 77 -18.45 0.28 -9.01
CA ASN A 77 -18.82 -1.12 -8.77
C ASN A 77 -19.39 -1.38 -7.35
N GLY A 78 -20.15 -0.41 -6.82
CA GLY A 78 -20.76 -0.52 -5.50
C GLY A 78 -19.83 -0.24 -4.32
N LYS A 79 -18.56 0.12 -4.55
CA LYS A 79 -17.60 0.52 -3.52
C LYS A 79 -17.33 2.02 -3.58
N THR A 80 -17.12 2.62 -2.42
CA THR A 80 -16.65 4.00 -2.35
C THR A 80 -15.13 4.01 -2.51
N ILE A 81 -14.64 4.54 -3.62
CA ILE A 81 -13.20 4.65 -3.89
C ILE A 81 -12.61 5.98 -3.43
N GLY A 82 -13.45 6.98 -3.27
CA GLY A 82 -13.02 8.30 -2.82
C GLY A 82 -14.18 9.19 -2.43
N ILE A 83 -13.85 10.38 -1.95
CA ILE A 83 -14.79 11.42 -1.53
C ILE A 83 -14.38 12.75 -2.17
N MET A 84 -15.36 13.47 -2.68
CA MET A 84 -15.26 14.88 -3.02
C MET A 84 -16.01 15.68 -1.96
N HIS A 85 -15.36 16.66 -1.35
CA HIS A 85 -15.98 17.52 -0.34
C HIS A 85 -15.63 18.97 -0.63
N ILE A 86 -16.65 19.82 -0.52
CA ILE A 86 -16.59 21.23 -0.87
C ILE A 86 -17.29 22.03 0.24
N GLU A 87 -16.66 23.08 0.72
CA GLU A 87 -17.21 23.97 1.74
C GLU A 87 -17.27 25.44 1.27
N SER A 88 -18.22 26.18 1.85
CA SER A 88 -18.33 27.62 1.68
C SER A 88 -18.60 28.33 3.00
N LYS A 89 -18.04 29.53 3.14
CA LYS A 89 -18.29 30.46 4.25
C LYS A 89 -19.69 31.12 4.18
N GLN A 90 -20.39 30.92 3.09
CA GLN A 90 -21.77 31.42 2.93
C GLN A 90 -22.75 30.31 3.29
N ALA A 91 -23.77 30.64 4.08
CA ALA A 91 -24.88 29.74 4.32
C ALA A 91 -25.74 29.61 3.04
N GLU A 92 -26.37 28.46 2.87
CA GLU A 92 -27.28 28.15 1.74
C GLU A 92 -26.65 28.32 0.36
N GLN A 93 -25.29 28.29 0.28
CA GLN A 93 -24.56 28.46 -0.98
C GLN A 93 -24.88 27.37 -1.99
N TYR A 94 -25.19 26.15 -1.53
CA TYR A 94 -25.40 25.00 -2.39
C TYR A 94 -26.84 24.55 -2.39
N CYS A 95 -27.35 24.23 -3.60
CA CYS A 95 -28.67 23.69 -3.82
C CYS A 95 -28.62 22.23 -4.31
N LEU A 96 -29.80 21.62 -4.48
CA LEU A 96 -29.89 20.23 -4.97
C LEU A 96 -29.35 20.05 -6.40
N ASP A 97 -29.42 21.10 -7.23
CA ASP A 97 -28.89 21.01 -8.58
C ASP A 97 -27.37 21.05 -8.59
N ASP A 98 -26.75 21.84 -7.69
CA ASP A 98 -25.30 21.79 -7.47
C ASP A 98 -24.85 20.40 -7.02
N LEU A 99 -25.61 19.77 -6.11
CA LEU A 99 -25.33 18.41 -5.66
C LEU A 99 -25.39 17.41 -6.83
N LYS A 100 -26.40 17.53 -7.74
CA LYS A 100 -26.49 16.64 -8.91
C LYS A 100 -25.30 16.82 -9.85
N ILE A 101 -24.93 18.08 -10.15
CA ILE A 101 -23.81 18.40 -11.02
C ILE A 101 -22.51 17.85 -10.39
N ALA A 102 -22.26 18.15 -9.13
CA ALA A 102 -21.08 17.69 -8.42
C ALA A 102 -21.02 16.14 -8.31
N THR A 103 -22.18 15.47 -8.21
CA THR A 103 -22.25 14.00 -8.23
C THR A 103 -21.80 13.43 -9.58
N VAL A 104 -22.17 14.07 -10.69
CA VAL A 104 -21.69 13.65 -12.01
C VAL A 104 -20.16 13.78 -12.11
N PHE A 105 -19.61 14.93 -11.68
CA PHE A 105 -18.17 15.14 -11.67
C PHE A 105 -17.44 14.14 -10.76
N ALA A 106 -17.95 13.88 -9.54
CA ALA A 106 -17.39 12.92 -8.63
C ALA A 106 -17.34 11.50 -9.23
N ASN A 107 -18.41 11.08 -9.89
CA ASN A 107 -18.47 9.77 -10.54
C ASN A 107 -17.48 9.67 -11.71
N GLU A 108 -17.35 10.71 -12.53
CA GLU A 108 -16.36 10.71 -13.62
C GLU A 108 -14.93 10.72 -13.06
N ALA A 109 -14.64 11.54 -12.06
CA ALA A 109 -13.35 11.54 -11.36
C ALA A 109 -13.02 10.15 -10.78
N GLY A 110 -14.00 9.48 -10.18
CA GLY A 110 -13.85 8.14 -9.67
C GLY A 110 -13.45 7.13 -10.74
N LYS A 111 -14.07 7.17 -11.92
CA LYS A 111 -13.69 6.31 -13.06
C LYS A 111 -12.25 6.56 -13.51
N VAL A 112 -11.86 7.84 -13.61
CA VAL A 112 -10.50 8.21 -14.04
C VAL A 112 -9.46 7.71 -13.02
N ILE A 113 -9.69 7.92 -11.72
CA ILE A 113 -8.81 7.45 -10.64
C ILE A 113 -8.67 5.91 -10.69
N SER A 114 -9.79 5.20 -10.83
CA SER A 114 -9.77 3.74 -10.94
C SER A 114 -9.01 3.25 -12.17
N ASN A 115 -9.16 3.92 -13.31
CA ASN A 115 -8.43 3.57 -14.52
C ASN A 115 -6.91 3.76 -14.35
N ILE A 116 -6.49 4.86 -13.68
CA ILE A 116 -5.07 5.09 -13.36
C ILE A 116 -4.53 3.95 -12.50
N TRP A 117 -5.24 3.56 -11.43
CA TRP A 117 -4.83 2.44 -10.57
C TRP A 117 -4.72 1.11 -11.32
N LEU A 118 -5.68 0.83 -12.21
CA LEU A 118 -5.62 -0.39 -13.04
C LEU A 118 -4.40 -0.38 -13.97
N ILE A 119 -4.09 0.77 -14.57
CA ILE A 119 -2.91 0.92 -15.42
C ILE A 119 -1.62 0.69 -14.61
N ASP A 120 -1.53 1.26 -13.41
CA ASP A 120 -0.36 1.10 -12.56
C ASP A 120 -0.21 -0.34 -12.05
N GLN A 121 -1.32 -1.01 -11.71
CA GLN A 121 -1.31 -2.43 -11.38
C GLN A 121 -0.86 -3.30 -12.56
N LEU A 122 -1.36 -3.00 -13.77
CA LEU A 122 -0.95 -3.72 -14.98
C LEU A 122 0.53 -3.53 -15.28
N LYS A 123 1.06 -2.31 -15.16
CA LYS A 123 2.49 -2.03 -15.31
C LYS A 123 3.33 -2.83 -14.32
N SER A 124 2.97 -2.81 -13.05
CA SER A 124 3.67 -3.57 -12.01
C SER A 124 3.66 -5.07 -12.29
N LYS A 125 2.50 -5.62 -12.69
CA LYS A 125 2.41 -7.05 -13.08
C LYS A 125 3.24 -7.38 -14.30
N THR A 126 3.27 -6.49 -15.29
CA THR A 126 4.06 -6.65 -16.51
C THR A 126 5.55 -6.65 -16.18
N GLU A 127 6.03 -5.73 -15.35
CA GLU A 127 7.41 -5.70 -14.86
C GLU A 127 7.79 -7.00 -14.14
N GLN A 128 6.92 -7.51 -13.27
CA GLN A 128 7.13 -8.80 -12.60
C GLN A 128 7.26 -9.95 -13.61
N LEU A 129 6.41 -10.00 -14.63
CA LEU A 129 6.47 -11.03 -15.67
C LEU A 129 7.76 -10.93 -16.49
N TYR A 130 8.19 -9.72 -16.87
CA TYR A 130 9.46 -9.52 -17.58
C TYR A 130 10.66 -9.97 -16.75
N SER A 131 10.67 -9.68 -15.46
CA SER A 131 11.74 -10.15 -14.57
C SER A 131 11.78 -11.69 -14.51
N LEU A 132 10.63 -12.35 -14.42
CA LEU A 132 10.54 -13.82 -14.44
C LEU A 132 11.04 -14.40 -15.77
N ILE A 133 10.67 -13.79 -16.90
CA ILE A 133 11.14 -14.23 -18.23
C ILE A 133 12.66 -14.07 -18.34
N ASN A 134 13.21 -12.96 -17.85
CA ASN A 134 14.65 -12.71 -17.88
C ASN A 134 15.42 -13.69 -16.99
N LEU A 135 14.89 -13.99 -15.79
CA LEU A 135 15.41 -15.06 -14.93
C LEU A 135 15.47 -16.39 -15.69
N SER A 136 14.37 -16.79 -16.29
CA SER A 136 14.27 -18.04 -17.06
C SER A 136 15.29 -18.09 -18.20
N ARG A 137 15.44 -16.99 -18.96
CA ARG A 137 16.42 -16.91 -20.05
C ARG A 137 17.86 -16.98 -19.56
N ASN A 138 18.18 -16.31 -18.46
CA ASN A 138 19.52 -16.30 -17.88
C ASN A 138 19.90 -17.67 -17.30
N LEU A 139 18.94 -18.41 -16.75
CA LEU A 139 19.14 -19.76 -16.26
C LEU A 139 19.51 -20.73 -17.40
N VAL A 140 18.95 -20.54 -18.59
CA VAL A 140 19.19 -21.40 -19.75
C VAL A 140 20.49 -21.02 -20.48
N ALA A 141 20.91 -19.74 -20.45
CA ALA A 141 21.99 -19.23 -21.28
C ALA A 141 23.41 -19.39 -20.70
N LYS A 142 23.55 -19.68 -19.39
CA LYS A 142 24.84 -19.78 -18.72
C LYS A 142 24.98 -21.10 -17.95
N LEU A 143 25.86 -21.95 -18.41
CA LEU A 143 26.23 -23.24 -17.79
C LEU A 143 27.06 -23.10 -16.49
N ASP A 144 27.35 -21.88 -16.04
CA ASP A 144 28.05 -21.66 -14.78
C ASP A 144 27.04 -21.52 -13.62
N ARG A 145 27.03 -22.54 -12.75
CA ARG A 145 26.18 -22.64 -11.57
C ARG A 145 26.27 -21.40 -10.68
N ASN A 146 27.45 -20.85 -10.48
CA ASN A 146 27.65 -19.70 -9.59
C ASN A 146 27.00 -18.43 -10.17
N SER A 147 27.21 -18.17 -11.45
CA SER A 147 26.60 -17.04 -12.14
C SER A 147 25.07 -17.11 -12.14
N ILE A 148 24.50 -18.32 -12.27
CA ILE A 148 23.06 -18.53 -12.18
C ILE A 148 22.53 -18.13 -10.79
N LEU A 149 23.19 -18.58 -9.73
CA LEU A 149 22.75 -18.34 -8.36
C LEU A 149 22.88 -16.86 -7.96
N ILE A 150 23.94 -16.18 -8.39
CA ILE A 150 24.11 -14.75 -8.20
C ILE A 150 23.01 -13.95 -8.93
N ASN A 151 22.79 -14.25 -10.20
CA ASN A 151 21.73 -13.60 -10.98
C ASN A 151 20.35 -13.83 -10.34
N LEU A 152 20.10 -15.04 -9.86
CA LEU A 152 18.83 -15.35 -9.16
C LEU A 152 18.62 -14.49 -7.92
N ALA A 153 19.66 -14.30 -7.09
CA ALA A 153 19.59 -13.46 -5.91
C ALA A 153 19.34 -11.98 -6.27
N GLN A 154 20.05 -11.46 -7.29
CA GLN A 154 19.91 -10.08 -7.76
C GLN A 154 18.50 -9.79 -8.31
N GLU A 155 18.02 -10.66 -9.18
CA GLU A 155 16.69 -10.49 -9.77
C GLU A 155 15.58 -10.66 -8.72
N THR A 156 15.77 -11.55 -7.75
CA THR A 156 14.84 -11.72 -6.63
C THR A 156 14.77 -10.46 -5.77
N GLN A 157 15.94 -9.86 -5.43
CA GLN A 157 16.01 -8.60 -4.70
C GLN A 157 15.26 -7.48 -5.45
N ALA A 158 15.54 -7.34 -6.75
CA ALA A 158 14.91 -6.32 -7.58
C ALA A 158 13.39 -6.52 -7.71
N LEU A 159 12.95 -7.77 -7.91
CA LEU A 159 11.54 -8.12 -8.07
C LEU A 159 10.73 -7.84 -6.80
N LEU A 160 11.28 -8.24 -5.64
CA LEU A 160 10.63 -8.06 -4.34
C LEU A 160 10.86 -6.67 -3.75
N LYS A 161 11.74 -5.85 -4.36
CA LYS A 161 12.15 -4.52 -3.88
C LYS A 161 12.61 -4.56 -2.41
N CYS A 162 13.35 -5.63 -2.04
CA CYS A 162 13.85 -5.80 -0.68
C CYS A 162 15.30 -5.29 -0.56
N HIS A 163 15.72 -4.91 0.66
CA HIS A 163 17.06 -4.41 0.93
C HIS A 163 18.16 -5.46 0.73
N SER A 164 17.85 -6.72 0.97
CA SER A 164 18.79 -7.81 0.79
C SER A 164 18.11 -9.12 0.41
N CYS A 165 18.83 -9.96 -0.33
CA CYS A 165 18.45 -11.31 -0.69
C CYS A 165 19.61 -12.25 -0.45
N ALA A 166 19.42 -13.32 0.31
CA ALA A 166 20.44 -14.32 0.56
C ALA A 166 20.00 -15.69 0.03
N LEU A 167 20.91 -16.38 -0.63
CA LEU A 167 20.74 -17.71 -1.18
C LEU A 167 21.58 -18.72 -0.39
N PHE A 168 20.92 -19.70 0.21
CA PHE A 168 21.55 -20.80 0.92
C PHE A 168 21.39 -22.10 0.16
N LEU A 169 22.43 -22.91 0.15
CA LEU A 169 22.41 -24.26 -0.39
C LEU A 169 22.52 -25.28 0.74
N ILE A 170 21.80 -26.37 0.59
CA ILE A 170 21.89 -27.47 1.54
C ILE A 170 23.20 -28.22 1.27
N SER A 171 24.05 -28.35 2.31
CA SER A 171 25.25 -29.16 2.25
C SER A 171 24.92 -30.64 1.99
N PRO A 172 25.82 -31.41 1.34
CA PRO A 172 25.61 -32.86 1.14
C PRO A 172 25.25 -33.62 2.41
N ASP A 173 25.74 -33.19 3.56
CA ASP A 173 25.47 -33.79 4.87
C ASP A 173 24.06 -33.49 5.40
N GLN A 174 23.28 -32.68 4.67
CA GLN A 174 21.88 -32.30 4.95
C GLN A 174 21.62 -31.64 6.32
N ASN A 175 22.64 -31.25 7.07
CA ASN A 175 22.52 -30.64 8.39
C ASN A 175 22.97 -29.18 8.43
N ILE A 176 23.60 -28.69 7.37
CA ILE A 176 24.16 -27.36 7.29
C ILE A 176 23.65 -26.66 6.03
N LEU A 177 23.34 -25.40 6.17
CA LEU A 177 23.08 -24.48 5.06
C LEU A 177 24.32 -23.64 4.82
N ASP A 178 24.88 -23.75 3.62
CA ASP A 178 25.97 -22.91 3.17
C ASP A 178 25.39 -21.64 2.51
N LEU A 179 25.78 -20.45 2.99
CA LEU A 179 25.47 -19.20 2.30
C LEU A 179 26.25 -19.20 0.99
N HIS A 180 25.53 -19.24 -0.11
CA HIS A 180 26.14 -19.24 -1.44
C HIS A 180 26.39 -17.82 -1.94
N THR A 181 25.42 -16.95 -1.79
CA THR A 181 25.52 -15.54 -2.16
C THR A 181 24.49 -14.70 -1.38
N MET A 182 24.86 -13.47 -1.09
CA MET A 182 23.99 -12.46 -0.55
C MET A 182 24.13 -11.18 -1.38
N VAL A 183 23.03 -10.61 -1.77
CA VAL A 183 22.94 -9.34 -2.50
C VAL A 183 22.26 -8.34 -1.61
N ASN A 184 22.79 -7.14 -1.52
CA ASN A 184 22.18 -6.01 -0.82
C ASN A 184 22.37 -4.72 -1.63
N ASP A 185 21.92 -3.59 -1.10
CA ASP A 185 21.99 -2.29 -1.76
C ASP A 185 23.44 -1.81 -2.01
N THR A 186 24.43 -2.40 -1.33
CA THR A 186 25.86 -2.08 -1.50
C THR A 186 26.59 -3.02 -2.46
N GLY A 187 25.97 -4.13 -2.86
CA GLY A 187 26.55 -5.08 -3.83
C GLY A 187 26.41 -6.55 -3.43
N ILE A 188 27.27 -7.37 -4.00
CA ILE A 188 27.29 -8.83 -3.79
C ILE A 188 28.28 -9.14 -2.67
N LEU A 189 27.81 -9.84 -1.65
CA LEU A 189 28.63 -10.38 -0.57
C LEU A 189 28.77 -11.89 -0.78
N ASN A 190 30.01 -12.34 -0.96
CA ASN A 190 30.40 -13.75 -0.97
C ASN A 190 31.00 -14.06 0.40
N ASP A 191 30.16 -14.44 1.34
CA ASP A 191 30.60 -14.87 2.67
C ASP A 191 30.36 -16.38 2.80
N SER A 192 31.25 -17.08 3.51
CA SER A 192 31.17 -18.51 3.75
C SER A 192 30.45 -18.83 5.05
N SER A 193 29.44 -18.07 5.39
CA SER A 193 28.64 -18.29 6.59
C SER A 193 27.84 -19.58 6.47
N GLN A 194 27.90 -20.38 7.54
CA GLN A 194 27.18 -21.64 7.67
C GLN A 194 26.12 -21.52 8.75
N ILE A 195 24.96 -22.09 8.48
CA ILE A 195 23.83 -22.10 9.40
C ILE A 195 23.43 -23.54 9.71
N ASP A 196 23.40 -23.89 10.99
CA ASP A 196 22.88 -25.20 11.42
C ASP A 196 21.36 -25.25 11.19
N LEU A 197 20.91 -26.31 10.52
CA LEU A 197 19.50 -26.54 10.24
C LEU A 197 18.63 -26.78 11.48
N ARG A 198 19.25 -27.18 12.60
CA ARG A 198 18.52 -27.51 13.84
C ARG A 198 18.09 -26.28 14.60
N ASP A 199 18.92 -25.26 14.64
CA ASP A 199 18.79 -24.12 15.57
C ASP A 199 18.55 -22.78 14.85
N SER A 200 18.07 -22.80 13.61
CA SER A 200 17.82 -21.57 12.84
C SER A 200 16.40 -21.47 12.33
N ALA A 201 15.91 -20.24 12.17
CA ALA A 201 14.64 -19.94 11.53
C ALA A 201 14.59 -20.48 10.10
N ILE A 202 15.68 -20.33 9.36
CA ILE A 202 15.83 -20.82 7.99
C ILE A 202 15.73 -22.35 7.96
N GLY A 203 16.36 -23.02 8.91
CA GLY A 203 16.21 -24.47 9.10
C GLY A 203 14.76 -24.88 9.43
N GLY A 204 14.03 -24.06 10.17
CA GLY A 204 12.61 -24.24 10.44
C GLY A 204 11.75 -24.25 9.18
N VAL A 205 12.04 -23.38 8.21
CA VAL A 205 11.36 -23.33 6.90
C VAL A 205 11.55 -24.65 6.15
N LEU A 206 12.77 -25.17 6.10
CA LEU A 206 13.09 -26.42 5.42
C LEU A 206 12.43 -27.63 6.07
N ARG A 207 12.45 -27.73 7.39
CA ARG A 207 11.78 -28.82 8.12
C ARG A 207 10.28 -28.84 7.89
N ARG A 208 9.65 -27.66 7.90
CA ARG A 208 8.20 -27.50 7.70
C ARG A 208 7.80 -27.57 6.23
N LYS A 209 8.73 -27.43 5.29
CA LYS A 209 8.50 -27.32 3.84
C LYS A 209 7.46 -26.26 3.49
N LYS A 210 7.45 -25.15 4.24
CA LYS A 210 6.51 -24.04 4.08
C LYS A 210 7.26 -22.72 4.15
N GLN A 211 6.83 -21.75 3.35
CA GLN A 211 7.30 -20.37 3.49
C GLN A 211 6.90 -19.81 4.87
N VAL A 212 7.75 -18.96 5.41
CA VAL A 212 7.49 -18.24 6.66
C VAL A 212 7.72 -16.76 6.40
N GLU A 213 6.78 -15.95 6.83
CA GLU A 213 6.84 -14.49 6.76
C GLU A 213 6.91 -13.95 8.19
N ILE A 214 7.85 -13.03 8.43
CA ILE A 214 8.08 -12.43 9.74
C ILE A 214 7.89 -10.93 9.60
N HIS A 215 6.82 -10.42 10.19
CA HIS A 215 6.48 -9.00 10.08
C HIS A 215 7.32 -8.11 11.00
N ASN A 216 7.79 -8.63 12.12
CA ASN A 216 8.62 -7.86 13.07
C ASN A 216 9.55 -8.77 13.88
N ILE A 217 10.84 -8.69 13.58
CA ILE A 217 11.87 -9.51 14.24
C ILE A 217 12.03 -9.15 15.73
N LEU A 218 11.76 -7.91 16.13
CA LEU A 218 11.95 -7.43 17.50
C LEU A 218 10.90 -7.97 18.49
N TYR A 219 9.78 -8.48 18.00
CA TYR A 219 8.67 -9.00 18.83
C TYR A 219 8.46 -10.50 18.69
N THR A 220 9.36 -11.20 18.02
CA THR A 220 9.28 -12.65 17.87
C THR A 220 9.98 -13.30 19.05
N GLU A 221 9.31 -14.25 19.73
CA GLU A 221 9.87 -14.93 20.89
C GLU A 221 11.24 -15.57 20.60
N GLU A 222 12.21 -15.37 21.51
CA GLU A 222 13.62 -15.74 21.35
C GLU A 222 13.88 -17.21 21.00
N ASN A 223 12.91 -18.08 21.18
CA ASN A 223 13.03 -19.53 20.95
C ASN A 223 12.88 -20.00 19.49
N GLU A 224 12.49 -19.13 18.56
CA GLU A 224 12.34 -19.50 17.15
C GLU A 224 13.47 -18.99 16.24
N PHE A 225 14.31 -18.07 16.72
CA PHE A 225 15.27 -17.35 15.90
C PHE A 225 16.62 -17.20 16.59
N ASN A 226 17.50 -18.18 16.43
CA ASN A 226 18.87 -17.99 16.81
C ASN A 226 19.61 -17.06 15.84
N SER A 227 20.05 -16.03 16.37
CA SER A 227 20.89 -14.86 16.20
C SER A 227 21.90 -14.76 15.03
N VAL A 228 21.92 -15.63 14.05
CA VAL A 228 22.91 -15.54 12.94
C VAL A 228 22.52 -14.47 11.89
N ILE A 229 21.25 -14.07 11.84
CA ILE A 229 20.78 -13.01 10.94
C ILE A 229 20.94 -11.60 11.56
N LEU A 230 21.28 -11.52 12.86
CA LEU A 230 21.37 -10.26 13.63
C LEU A 230 22.80 -9.81 13.94
N ARG A 231 23.82 -10.39 13.31
CA ARG A 231 25.22 -9.95 13.44
C ARG A 231 25.73 -9.24 12.21
#